data_a68f25998fc4037a7469b95728257d63
#
_entry.id   a68f25998fc4037a7469b95728257d63
#
_cell.length_a   1.000
_cell.length_b   1.000
_cell.length_c   1.000
_cell.angle_alpha   90.00
_cell.angle_beta   90.00
_cell.angle_gamma   90.00
#
_symmetry.space_group_name_H-M   'P 1'
#
loop_
_entity.id
_entity.type
_entity.pdbx_description
1 polymer ?
#
loop_
_entity_poly.entity_id
_entity_poly.type
_entity_poly.pdbx_seq_one_letter_code
_entity_poly.pdbx_strand_id
1 'polypeptide(L)'
;MNILAVDTAGKTAGVALLQDDRLRYEVYLDGGMTHSETLMPMIDTCLKMCGLTCADIDLYAVNAGPGSFTGLRIGLAAVKGLAFPRETLCAPVSTLEALAAAHTGEGTVLCAPVSYTHLTLPTICSV
;
A
#
# COMPACT_ATOMS: atom_id res chain seq x y z
N MET A 1 -7.60 -15.80 5.27
CA MET A 1 -6.91 -14.63 5.82
C MET A 1 -7.17 -13.42 4.94
N ASN A 2 -7.65 -12.36 5.52
CA ASN A 2 -7.97 -11.12 4.80
C ASN A 2 -6.88 -10.08 5.05
N ILE A 3 -6.23 -9.63 3.98
CA ILE A 3 -5.16 -8.63 4.04
C ILE A 3 -5.61 -7.38 3.28
N LEU A 4 -5.63 -6.25 3.95
CA LEU A 4 -5.85 -4.95 3.33
C LEU A 4 -4.51 -4.24 3.15
N ALA A 5 -4.16 -3.94 1.91
CA ALA A 5 -2.91 -3.26 1.57
C ALA A 5 -3.16 -1.82 1.14
N VAL A 6 -2.30 -0.92 1.60
CA VAL A 6 -2.38 0.52 1.33
C VAL A 6 -1.03 1.03 0.83
N ASP A 7 -1.06 1.78 -0.26
CA ASP A 7 0.13 2.44 -0.81
C ASP A 7 -0.16 3.91 -1.10
N THR A 8 0.56 4.79 -0.43
CA THR A 8 0.50 6.24 -0.60
C THR A 8 1.89 6.85 -0.80
N ALA A 9 2.86 6.03 -1.21
CA ALA A 9 4.26 6.44 -1.36
C ALA A 9 4.49 7.38 -2.56
N GLY A 10 3.68 7.28 -3.59
CA GLY A 10 3.78 8.06 -4.82
C GLY A 10 2.65 9.07 -5.01
N LYS A 11 2.48 9.52 -6.24
CA LYS A 11 1.37 10.40 -6.63
C LYS A 11 0.03 9.67 -6.60
N THR A 12 0.05 8.38 -6.86
CA THR A 12 -1.11 7.51 -6.89
C THR A 12 -1.39 6.96 -5.50
N ALA A 13 -2.63 7.00 -5.07
CA ALA A 13 -3.08 6.25 -3.90
C ALA A 13 -3.59 4.88 -4.36
N GLY A 14 -3.18 3.83 -3.68
CA GLY A 14 -3.59 2.47 -3.98
C GLY A 14 -4.14 1.74 -2.77
N VAL A 15 -5.19 0.96 -2.99
CA VAL A 15 -5.78 0.07 -1.98
C VAL A 15 -6.05 -1.27 -2.63
N ALA A 16 -5.69 -2.35 -1.98
CA ALA A 16 -5.95 -3.70 -2.45
C ALA A 16 -6.41 -4.60 -1.31
N LEU A 17 -7.27 -5.55 -1.63
CA LEU A 17 -7.72 -6.57 -0.69
C LEU A 17 -7.40 -7.96 -1.23
N LEU A 18 -6.66 -8.72 -0.44
CA LEU A 18 -6.40 -10.13 -0.68
C LEU A 18 -7.23 -10.97 0.31
N GLN A 19 -7.85 -12.00 -0.18
CA GLN A 19 -8.55 -12.98 0.62
C GLN A 19 -8.06 -14.38 0.25
N ASP A 20 -7.46 -15.07 1.20
CA ASP A 20 -6.89 -16.41 1.00
C ASP A 20 -5.96 -16.47 -0.23
N ASP A 21 -4.99 -15.56 -0.26
CA ASP A 21 -3.99 -15.39 -1.34
C ASP A 21 -4.58 -15.00 -2.71
N ARG A 22 -5.86 -14.67 -2.77
CA ARG A 22 -6.52 -14.22 -3.97
C ARG A 22 -6.80 -12.73 -3.92
N LEU A 23 -6.38 -11.99 -4.95
CA LEU A 23 -6.72 -10.59 -5.10
C LEU A 23 -8.23 -10.46 -5.39
N ARG A 24 -8.96 -9.82 -4.47
CA ARG A 24 -10.40 -9.61 -4.57
C ARG A 24 -10.76 -8.23 -5.10
N TYR A 25 -9.99 -7.24 -4.75
CA TYR A 25 -10.23 -5.86 -5.13
C TYR A 25 -8.92 -5.09 -5.17
N GLU A 26 -8.81 -4.21 -6.15
CA GLU A 26 -7.66 -3.33 -6.30
C GLU A 26 -8.12 -2.03 -6.94
N VAL A 27 -7.68 -0.91 -6.41
CA VAL A 27 -8.01 0.41 -6.93
C VAL A 27 -6.82 1.34 -6.80
N TYR A 28 -6.60 2.12 -7.85
CA TYR A 28 -5.61 3.20 -7.89
C TYR A 28 -6.31 4.50 -8.23
N LEU A 29 -5.90 5.57 -7.59
CA LEU A 29 -6.39 6.91 -7.88
C LEU A 29 -5.21 7.86 -8.11
N ASP A 30 -5.11 8.37 -9.32
CA ASP A 30 -4.20 9.43 -9.72
C ASP A 30 -5.05 10.65 -10.12
N GLY A 31 -5.55 11.38 -9.14
CA GLY A 31 -6.60 12.37 -9.35
C GLY A 31 -6.27 13.80 -8.95
N GLY A 32 -5.04 14.11 -8.62
CA GLY A 32 -4.66 15.47 -8.21
C GLY A 32 -5.21 15.92 -6.85
N MET A 33 -6.02 15.09 -6.20
CA MET A 33 -6.47 15.32 -4.82
C MET A 33 -5.43 14.78 -3.84
N THR A 34 -5.42 15.29 -2.62
CA THR A 34 -4.49 14.82 -1.60
C THR A 34 -4.87 13.43 -1.11
N HIS A 35 -3.88 12.61 -0.75
CA HIS A 35 -4.13 11.28 -0.22
C HIS A 35 -4.97 11.29 1.06
N SER A 36 -4.89 12.35 1.87
CA SER A 36 -5.71 12.52 3.06
C SER A 36 -7.22 12.61 2.77
N GLU A 37 -7.59 13.11 1.60
CA GLU A 37 -8.99 13.23 1.17
C GLU A 37 -9.51 11.95 0.51
N THR A 38 -8.64 11.20 -0.14
CA THR A 38 -9.04 10.08 -1.01
C THR A 38 -8.90 8.71 -0.38
N LEU A 39 -7.96 8.53 0.53
CA LEU A 39 -7.58 7.21 1.04
C LEU A 39 -8.71 6.52 1.80
N MET A 40 -9.33 7.19 2.76
CA MET A 40 -10.39 6.58 3.57
C MET A 40 -11.62 6.21 2.76
N PRO A 41 -12.10 7.05 1.83
CA PRO A 41 -13.17 6.65 0.89
C PRO A 41 -12.80 5.44 0.03
N MET A 42 -11.56 5.32 -0.41
CA MET A 42 -11.09 4.17 -1.18
C MET A 42 -11.12 2.89 -0.35
N ILE A 43 -10.67 2.95 0.90
CA ILE A 43 -10.70 1.81 1.83
C ILE A 43 -12.15 1.40 2.11
N ASP A 44 -13.02 2.36 2.38
CA ASP A 44 -14.44 2.10 2.64
C ASP A 44 -15.12 1.42 1.43
N THR A 45 -14.87 1.93 0.23
CA THR A 45 -15.38 1.34 -1.01
C THR A 45 -14.85 -0.08 -1.21
N CYS A 46 -13.56 -0.30 -0.99
CA CYS A 46 -12.93 -1.61 -1.09
C CYS A 46 -13.62 -2.64 -0.17
N LEU A 47 -13.81 -2.29 1.08
CA LEU A 47 -14.46 -3.16 2.06
C LEU A 47 -15.92 -3.45 1.68
N LYS A 48 -16.67 -2.43 1.30
CA LYS A 48 -18.08 -2.58 0.87
C LYS A 48 -18.21 -3.46 -0.37
N MET A 49 -17.37 -3.26 -1.35
CA MET A 49 -17.40 -4.07 -2.58
C MET A 49 -17.07 -5.55 -2.33
N CYS A 50 -16.29 -5.83 -1.30
CA CYS A 50 -15.94 -7.20 -0.92
C CYS A 50 -16.89 -7.80 0.14
N GLY A 51 -17.85 -7.02 0.63
CA GLY A 51 -18.77 -7.46 1.68
C GLY A 51 -18.12 -7.66 3.04
N LEU A 52 -17.05 -6.91 3.30
CA LEU A 52 -16.27 -7.00 4.53
C LEU A 52 -16.35 -5.71 5.35
N THR A 53 -16.00 -5.83 6.63
CA THR A 53 -15.81 -4.71 7.54
C THR A 53 -14.37 -4.68 8.03
N CYS A 54 -13.97 -3.60 8.71
CA CYS A 54 -12.64 -3.54 9.34
C CYS A 54 -12.42 -4.67 10.36
N ALA A 55 -13.50 -5.19 10.94
CA ALA A 55 -13.45 -6.31 11.86
C ALA A 55 -13.01 -7.63 11.21
N ASP A 56 -13.19 -7.75 9.90
CA ASP A 56 -12.86 -8.96 9.13
C ASP A 56 -11.40 -8.97 8.65
N ILE A 57 -10.67 -7.87 8.82
CA ILE A 57 -9.28 -7.76 8.38
C ILE A 57 -8.34 -8.39 9.40
N ASP A 58 -7.51 -9.32 8.94
CA ASP A 58 -6.55 -10.04 9.78
C ASP A 58 -5.18 -9.36 9.80
N LEU A 59 -4.82 -8.68 8.71
CA LEU A 59 -3.54 -8.01 8.56
C LEU A 59 -3.70 -6.75 7.70
N TYR A 60 -3.12 -5.67 8.15
CA TYR A 60 -2.93 -4.47 7.33
C TYR A 60 -1.51 -4.43 6.80
N ALA A 61 -1.34 -4.30 5.49
CA ALA A 61 -0.05 -4.04 4.85
C ALA A 61 0.02 -2.57 4.44
N VAL A 62 1.11 -1.90 4.70
CA VAL A 62 1.28 -0.49 4.38
C VAL A 62 2.67 -0.23 3.80
N ASN A 63 2.71 0.54 2.72
CA ASN A 63 3.99 0.97 2.16
C ASN A 63 4.69 1.91 3.15
N ALA A 64 5.89 1.52 3.58
CA ALA A 64 6.69 2.25 4.56
C ALA A 64 7.84 3.05 3.91
N GLY A 65 7.87 3.13 2.59
CA GLY A 65 8.87 3.87 1.86
C GLY A 65 9.95 3.00 1.23
N PRO A 66 10.85 3.63 0.50
CA PRO A 66 11.00 5.07 0.23
C PRO A 66 9.87 5.66 -0.63
N GLY A 67 9.63 6.95 -0.46
CA GLY A 67 8.62 7.67 -1.20
C GLY A 67 8.31 9.05 -0.62
N SER A 68 7.15 9.60 -0.99
CA SER A 68 6.68 10.88 -0.45
C SER A 68 6.52 10.83 1.06
N PHE A 69 7.23 11.69 1.76
CA PHE A 69 7.17 11.76 3.22
C PHE A 69 5.75 12.02 3.73
N THR A 70 5.05 12.98 3.14
CA THR A 70 3.67 13.30 3.50
C THR A 70 2.73 12.14 3.19
N GLY A 71 2.84 11.56 1.99
CA GLY A 71 2.02 10.43 1.57
C GLY A 71 2.20 9.21 2.48
N LEU A 72 3.43 8.84 2.77
CA LEU A 72 3.74 7.71 3.65
C LEU A 72 3.13 7.87 5.05
N ARG A 73 3.19 9.08 5.60
CA ARG A 73 2.59 9.38 6.92
C ARG A 73 1.07 9.24 6.91
N ILE A 74 0.42 9.66 5.84
CA ILE A 74 -1.04 9.54 5.68
C ILE A 74 -1.44 8.06 5.66
N GLY A 75 -0.79 7.24 4.85
CA GLY A 75 -1.07 5.81 4.78
C GLY A 75 -0.82 5.09 6.10
N LEU A 76 0.30 5.38 6.72
CA LEU A 76 0.67 4.77 8.01
C LEU A 76 -0.31 5.17 9.13
N ALA A 77 -0.69 6.45 9.20
CA ALA A 77 -1.67 6.93 10.17
C ALA A 77 -3.04 6.29 9.98
N ALA A 78 -3.51 6.18 8.74
CA ALA A 78 -4.78 5.54 8.42
C ALA A 78 -4.79 4.06 8.84
N VAL A 79 -3.76 3.32 8.49
CA VAL A 79 -3.65 1.89 8.82
C VAL A 79 -3.55 1.68 10.32
N LYS A 80 -2.74 2.47 11.02
CA LYS A 80 -2.67 2.39 12.50
C LYS A 80 -4.00 2.70 13.16
N GLY A 81 -4.72 3.71 12.66
CA GLY A 81 -6.04 4.05 13.18
C GLY A 81 -7.06 2.93 12.99
N LEU A 82 -7.05 2.28 11.84
CA LEU A 82 -7.94 1.14 11.55
C LEU A 82 -7.59 -0.11 12.36
N ALA A 83 -6.31 -0.35 12.57
CA ALA A 83 -5.82 -1.53 13.29
C ALA A 83 -6.01 -1.41 14.82
N PHE A 84 -5.95 -0.21 15.37
CA PHE A 84 -5.89 0.06 16.80
C PHE A 84 -7.04 -0.57 17.60
N PRO A 85 -8.33 -0.44 17.20
CA PRO A 85 -9.44 -0.93 18.04
C PRO A 85 -9.43 -2.44 18.28
N ARG A 86 -8.82 -3.21 17.41
CA ARG A 86 -8.77 -4.67 17.48
C ARG A 86 -7.35 -5.23 17.63
N GLU A 87 -6.38 -4.35 17.81
CA GLU A 87 -4.96 -4.72 17.87
C GLU A 87 -4.53 -5.58 16.68
N THR A 88 -5.09 -5.29 15.50
CA THR A 88 -4.77 -6.02 14.28
C THR A 88 -3.31 -5.75 13.87
N LEU A 89 -2.64 -6.78 13.41
CA LEU A 89 -1.25 -6.67 12.97
C LEU A 89 -1.10 -5.76 11.75
N CYS A 90 -0.03 -4.98 11.75
CA CYS A 90 0.38 -4.14 10.64
C CYS A 90 1.75 -4.57 10.13
N ALA A 91 1.87 -4.84 8.83
CA ALA A 91 3.11 -5.21 8.18
C ALA A 91 3.62 -4.04 7.32
N PRO A 92 4.80 -3.49 7.61
CA PRO A 92 5.42 -2.53 6.73
C PRO A 92 5.98 -3.24 5.50
N VAL A 93 5.79 -2.62 4.32
CA VAL A 93 6.30 -3.13 3.05
C VAL A 93 7.20 -2.06 2.42
N SER A 94 8.36 -2.45 1.96
CA SER A 94 9.26 -1.55 1.23
C SER A 94 8.72 -1.27 -0.17
N THR A 95 8.77 -0.01 -0.61
CA THR A 95 8.45 0.37 -1.99
C THR A 95 9.31 -0.41 -2.99
N LEU A 96 10.57 -0.62 -2.68
CA LEU A 96 11.51 -1.33 -3.56
C LEU A 96 11.16 -2.81 -3.67
N GLU A 97 10.80 -3.44 -2.58
CA GLU A 97 10.35 -4.84 -2.56
C GLU A 97 9.03 -5.01 -3.31
N ALA A 98 8.09 -4.10 -3.12
CA ALA A 98 6.82 -4.12 -3.83
C ALA A 98 7.01 -3.98 -5.34
N LEU A 99 7.87 -3.07 -5.79
CA LEU A 99 8.19 -2.89 -7.21
C LEU A 99 8.88 -4.13 -7.78
N ALA A 100 9.82 -4.72 -7.05
CA ALA A 100 10.49 -5.95 -7.48
C ALA A 100 9.51 -7.12 -7.59
N ALA A 101 8.60 -7.26 -6.63
CA ALA A 101 7.58 -8.31 -6.64
C ALA A 101 6.58 -8.18 -7.79
N ALA A 102 6.38 -6.97 -8.31
CA ALA A 102 5.51 -6.74 -9.47
C ALA A 102 6.13 -7.22 -10.79
N HIS A 103 7.45 -7.47 -10.82
CA HIS A 103 8.12 -7.98 -12.00
C HIS A 103 7.84 -9.47 -12.20
N THR A 104 7.44 -9.83 -13.42
CA THR A 104 7.06 -11.21 -13.76
C THR A 104 8.07 -11.92 -14.68
N GLY A 105 9.14 -11.23 -15.09
CA GLY A 105 10.19 -11.79 -15.94
C GLY A 105 11.34 -12.42 -15.15
N GLU A 106 12.22 -13.11 -15.84
CA GLU A 106 13.47 -13.59 -15.28
C GLU A 106 14.56 -12.52 -15.42
N GLY A 107 15.52 -12.50 -14.52
CA GLY A 107 16.68 -11.63 -14.56
C GLY A 107 16.85 -10.75 -13.35
N THR A 108 17.63 -9.68 -13.52
CA THR A 108 17.91 -8.70 -12.47
C THR A 108 17.01 -7.49 -12.63
N VAL A 109 16.34 -7.11 -11.54
CA VAL A 109 15.44 -5.96 -11.50
C VAL A 109 16.12 -4.82 -10.74
N LEU A 110 16.19 -3.65 -11.38
CA LEU A 110 16.66 -2.43 -10.75
C LEU A 110 15.46 -1.57 -10.35
N CYS A 111 15.23 -1.41 -9.05
CA CYS A 111 14.17 -0.57 -8.53
C CYS A 111 14.73 0.79 -8.11
N ALA A 112 14.20 1.85 -8.69
CA ALA A 112 14.68 3.21 -8.48
C ALA A 112 13.51 4.19 -8.30
N PRO A 113 12.98 4.34 -7.08
CA PRO A 113 11.97 5.36 -6.81
C PRO A 113 12.60 6.74 -6.82
N VAL A 114 11.85 7.72 -7.29
CA VAL A 114 12.29 9.11 -7.34
C VAL A 114 11.73 9.86 -6.14
N SER A 115 12.63 10.54 -5.42
CA SER A 115 12.27 11.49 -4.37
C SER A 115 12.48 12.92 -4.87
N TYR A 116 11.58 13.83 -4.50
CA TYR A 116 11.71 15.23 -4.87
C TYR A 116 12.84 15.94 -4.13
N THR A 117 13.33 15.39 -3.03
CA THR A 117 14.39 15.99 -2.21
C THR A 117 15.76 15.41 -2.52
N HIS A 118 15.85 14.12 -2.81
CA HIS A 118 17.07 13.44 -3.26
C HIS A 118 16.74 12.14 -3.95
N LEU A 119 17.66 11.69 -4.79
CA LEU A 119 17.56 10.37 -5.40
C LEU A 119 17.86 9.32 -4.33
N THR A 120 16.97 8.37 -4.20
CA THR A 120 17.23 7.16 -3.42
C THR A 120 18.15 6.25 -4.23
N LEU A 121 19.17 5.69 -3.59
CA LEU A 121 20.03 4.71 -4.25
C LEU A 121 19.17 3.50 -4.68
N PRO A 122 19.32 3.06 -5.93
CA PRO A 122 18.53 1.94 -6.41
C PRO A 122 18.93 0.65 -5.69
N THR A 123 17.94 -0.20 -5.48
CA THR A 123 18.14 -1.55 -4.95
C THR A 123 18.06 -2.54 -6.09
N ILE A 124 19.04 -3.43 -6.17
CA ILE A 124 19.09 -4.50 -7.16
C ILE A 124 18.50 -5.75 -6.52
N CYS A 125 17.44 -6.28 -7.13
CA CYS A 125 16.81 -7.52 -6.71
C CYS A 125 16.99 -8.57 -7.81
N SER A 126 17.41 -9.78 -7.43
CA SER A 126 17.44 -10.93 -8.35
C SER A 126 16.11 -11.68 -8.26
N VAL A 127 15.56 -11.97 -9.42
CA VAL A 127 14.26 -12.63 -9.54
C VAL A 127 14.44 -13.97 -10.25
#